data_8e85a719fdc2e12ec904f565edec49bb
#
_entry.id   8e85a719fdc2e12ec904f565edec49bb
#
_cell.length_a   1.000
_cell.length_b   1.000
_cell.length_c   1.000
_cell.angle_alpha   90.00
_cell.angle_beta   90.00
_cell.angle_gamma   90.00
#
_symmetry.space_group_name_H-M   'P 1'
#
loop_
_entity.id
_entity.type
_entity.pdbx_description
1 polymer ?
#
loop_
_entity_poly.entity_id
_entity_poly.type
_entity_poly.pdbx_seq_one_letter_code
_entity_poly.pdbx_strand_id
1 'polypeptide(L)'
;MGDPRGFLKVRTRRELAERPVEERIKDWFDVHAETGLQPWTQAQAARCMDCGTPFCMTGCPLGNLIPEWNDLVRQGKWEDAYNRLSMTNNFPEVTGRICPALCEQACVLGIHQPPTMIRLDEQTIIDQAWDLDYVKPLPPQRLTDQTVAVVGSGPAGLAAAQQLTRAGHTVVVYEKDDAIGGLMRYGIPNFKLEKGLLDRRVKQMEAEGTRFRTNVEIGKDITWDDLRDRYDAVVVAIGSRVPRDMKIPGRELDGIHFALDFLPDATRRIFGVKPVHDITAKDKHVIVIGGGDTGSDCLGTSIRQGAKDVTVLQIMPKEPSSRPDNSPWPTFARTYQKTSSMEEGGEYIYSTDSVNFEGTEEEKAKVTIDNSTTAEGFVADERGHVTGLKVVSVAPGENGPFTRQPGTERVLPADLVLISVGFLHPDTETILDQLPVELDKRGNIARNDKFATSQYGVSFSYKVQPSPDGLAQAFKIGRAHV
;
A
#
# COMPACT_ATOMS: atom_id res chain seq x y z
N MET A 1 26.41 -11.25 18.75
CA MET A 1 27.18 -10.72 17.63
C MET A 1 27.02 -11.66 16.46
N GLY A 2 26.70 -11.10 15.26
CA GLY A 2 26.54 -11.87 14.04
C GLY A 2 27.79 -12.65 13.61
N ASP A 3 27.68 -13.49 12.58
CA ASP A 3 28.86 -14.10 11.94
C ASP A 3 29.35 -13.16 10.81
N PRO A 4 30.36 -12.32 11.04
CA PRO A 4 30.83 -11.35 10.04
C PRO A 4 31.40 -12.01 8.77
N ARG A 5 31.52 -13.33 8.74
CA ARG A 5 31.99 -14.14 7.61
C ARG A 5 30.94 -15.09 7.05
N GLY A 6 29.72 -15.04 7.55
CA GLY A 6 28.61 -15.91 7.11
C GLY A 6 28.32 -15.77 5.61
N PHE A 7 28.36 -14.54 5.09
CA PHE A 7 28.17 -14.26 3.66
C PHE A 7 29.25 -14.89 2.75
N LEU A 8 30.43 -15.21 3.27
CA LEU A 8 31.48 -15.92 2.51
C LEU A 8 31.16 -17.41 2.35
N LYS A 9 30.40 -17.97 3.30
CA LYS A 9 29.96 -19.38 3.29
C LYS A 9 28.68 -19.53 2.48
N VAL A 10 27.73 -18.59 2.65
CA VAL A 10 26.42 -18.58 1.97
C VAL A 10 26.39 -17.42 0.98
N ARG A 11 26.86 -17.67 -0.24
CA ARG A 11 27.01 -16.61 -1.27
C ARG A 11 25.74 -16.32 -2.05
N THR A 12 24.86 -17.30 -2.21
CA THR A 12 23.63 -17.17 -2.98
C THR A 12 22.48 -16.73 -2.10
N ARG A 13 21.73 -15.73 -2.56
CA ARG A 13 20.43 -15.37 -2.01
C ARG A 13 19.40 -16.39 -2.48
N ARG A 14 18.49 -16.79 -1.60
CA ARG A 14 17.31 -17.58 -1.92
C ARG A 14 16.05 -16.76 -1.74
N GLU A 15 15.01 -17.14 -2.44
CA GLU A 15 13.68 -16.55 -2.33
C GLU A 15 12.65 -17.66 -2.15
N LEU A 16 11.45 -17.32 -1.69
CA LEU A 16 10.34 -18.27 -1.65
C LEU A 16 9.97 -18.66 -3.09
N ALA A 17 9.67 -19.94 -3.27
CA ALA A 17 9.15 -20.42 -4.55
C ALA A 17 7.72 -19.91 -4.72
N GLU A 18 7.43 -19.33 -5.86
CA GLU A 18 6.08 -19.01 -6.25
C GLU A 18 5.37 -20.23 -6.84
N ARG A 19 4.06 -20.29 -6.65
CA ARG A 19 3.20 -21.32 -7.24
C ARG A 19 3.20 -21.15 -8.77
N PRO A 20 3.03 -22.27 -9.55
CA PRO A 20 2.88 -22.17 -11.01
C PRO A 20 1.78 -21.16 -11.38
N VAL A 21 2.05 -20.37 -12.43
CA VAL A 21 1.11 -19.31 -12.87
C VAL A 21 -0.27 -19.89 -13.20
N GLU A 22 -0.29 -21.00 -13.92
CA GLU A 22 -1.51 -21.70 -14.35
C GLU A 22 -2.37 -22.23 -13.19
N GLU A 23 -1.80 -22.33 -11.99
CA GLU A 23 -2.51 -22.71 -10.77
C GLU A 23 -2.98 -21.47 -9.99
N ARG A 24 -2.03 -20.56 -9.68
CA ARG A 24 -2.27 -19.44 -8.79
C ARG A 24 -3.26 -18.39 -9.32
N ILE A 25 -3.41 -18.30 -10.64
CA ILE A 25 -4.42 -17.42 -11.25
C ILE A 25 -5.86 -17.90 -11.10
N LYS A 26 -6.07 -19.16 -10.67
CA LYS A 26 -7.41 -19.75 -10.50
C LYS A 26 -7.99 -19.56 -9.10
N ASP A 27 -7.21 -19.03 -8.20
CA ASP A 27 -7.62 -18.81 -6.82
C ASP A 27 -7.11 -17.46 -6.27
N TRP A 28 -7.36 -17.22 -4.99
CA TRP A 28 -7.02 -15.97 -4.30
C TRP A 28 -6.07 -16.19 -3.12
N PHE A 29 -5.44 -17.37 -3.02
CA PHE A 29 -4.45 -17.68 -1.98
C PHE A 29 -3.10 -17.03 -2.29
N ASP A 30 -2.21 -17.02 -1.29
CA ASP A 30 -0.85 -16.47 -1.43
C ASP A 30 -0.15 -17.02 -2.69
N VAL A 31 0.56 -16.16 -3.38
CA VAL A 31 1.30 -16.51 -4.60
C VAL A 31 2.45 -17.48 -4.34
N HIS A 32 2.95 -17.59 -3.10
CA HIS A 32 4.03 -18.48 -2.74
C HIS A 32 3.52 -19.89 -2.44
N ALA A 33 4.32 -20.90 -2.80
CA ALA A 33 3.99 -22.30 -2.58
C ALA A 33 4.02 -22.68 -1.10
N GLU A 34 4.98 -22.14 -0.37
CA GLU A 34 5.18 -22.36 1.05
C GLU A 34 5.56 -21.05 1.72
N THR A 35 4.91 -20.74 2.83
CA THR A 35 5.25 -19.61 3.71
C THR A 35 5.78 -20.14 5.03
N GLY A 36 6.42 -19.29 5.83
CA GLY A 36 6.98 -19.65 7.12
C GLY A 36 8.42 -20.17 7.06
N LEU A 37 8.80 -21.00 8.03
CA LEU A 37 10.20 -21.44 8.22
C LEU A 37 10.67 -22.37 7.11
N GLN A 38 11.67 -21.92 6.38
CA GLN A 38 12.35 -22.72 5.38
C GLN A 38 13.64 -23.37 5.96
N PRO A 39 14.04 -24.57 5.49
CA PRO A 39 15.27 -25.24 5.98
C PRO A 39 16.56 -24.41 5.84
N TRP A 40 16.53 -23.43 4.93
CA TRP A 40 17.68 -22.57 4.62
C TRP A 40 17.62 -21.18 5.29
N THR A 41 16.54 -20.83 6.02
CA THR A 41 16.33 -19.48 6.59
C THR A 41 17.48 -19.07 7.51
N GLN A 42 17.90 -19.94 8.46
CA GLN A 42 19.01 -19.62 9.36
C GLN A 42 20.34 -19.39 8.63
N ALA A 43 20.61 -20.18 7.58
CA ALA A 43 21.78 -19.99 6.74
C ALA A 43 21.74 -18.68 5.95
N GLN A 44 20.56 -18.27 5.49
CA GLN A 44 20.39 -16.98 4.80
C GLN A 44 20.53 -15.80 5.77
N ALA A 45 19.97 -15.86 6.96
CA ALA A 45 20.16 -14.86 7.99
C ALA A 45 21.65 -14.69 8.39
N ALA A 46 22.45 -15.78 8.32
CA ALA A 46 23.89 -15.74 8.54
C ALA A 46 24.66 -14.90 7.50
N ARG A 47 24.04 -14.48 6.39
CA ARG A 47 24.63 -13.55 5.44
C ARG A 47 24.73 -12.11 5.98
N CYS A 48 24.04 -11.79 7.07
CA CYS A 48 24.18 -10.53 7.74
C CYS A 48 25.58 -10.38 8.35
N MET A 49 26.30 -9.31 7.97
CA MET A 49 27.66 -9.05 8.42
C MET A 49 27.75 -8.39 9.81
N ASP A 50 26.61 -8.06 10.42
CA ASP A 50 26.55 -7.30 11.68
C ASP A 50 27.39 -6.00 11.61
N CYS A 51 27.08 -5.15 10.64
CA CYS A 51 27.86 -3.94 10.36
C CYS A 51 27.85 -2.97 11.53
N GLY A 52 29.00 -2.43 11.90
CA GLY A 52 29.10 -1.39 12.93
C GLY A 52 28.34 -0.08 12.58
N THR A 53 28.13 0.17 11.28
CA THR A 53 27.21 1.20 10.78
C THR A 53 26.16 0.51 9.89
N PRO A 54 25.02 0.11 10.48
CA PRO A 54 24.03 -0.68 9.77
C PRO A 54 23.10 0.20 8.91
N PHE A 55 23.50 0.47 7.68
CA PHE A 55 22.71 1.27 6.72
C PHE A 55 21.30 0.69 6.47
N CYS A 56 21.13 -0.62 6.64
CA CYS A 56 19.80 -1.25 6.56
C CYS A 56 18.82 -0.69 7.62
N MET A 57 19.30 -0.34 8.83
CA MET A 57 18.46 0.29 9.85
C MET A 57 18.07 1.72 9.46
N THR A 58 19.01 2.49 8.89
CA THR A 58 18.73 3.84 8.39
C THR A 58 17.80 3.81 7.16
N GLY A 59 17.97 2.81 6.30
CA GLY A 59 17.10 2.60 5.13
C GLY A 59 15.70 2.09 5.48
N CYS A 60 15.50 1.55 6.69
CA CYS A 60 14.20 1.11 7.16
C CYS A 60 13.41 2.29 7.75
N PRO A 61 12.22 2.65 7.23
CA PRO A 61 11.42 3.74 7.78
C PRO A 61 10.99 3.52 9.23
N LEU A 62 10.88 2.26 9.69
CA LEU A 62 10.59 1.91 11.09
C LEU A 62 11.82 1.97 11.98
N GLY A 63 13.03 1.98 11.42
CA GLY A 63 14.27 1.87 12.19
C GLY A 63 14.44 0.49 12.83
N ASN A 64 14.02 -0.57 12.15
CA ASN A 64 14.12 -1.95 12.63
C ASN A 64 15.57 -2.30 13.01
N LEU A 65 15.72 -3.02 14.13
CA LEU A 65 17.01 -3.47 14.69
C LEU A 65 17.53 -4.71 13.94
N ILE A 66 17.71 -4.54 12.63
CA ILE A 66 17.91 -5.62 11.65
C ILE A 66 19.11 -6.54 11.95
N PRO A 67 20.31 -6.06 12.25
CA PRO A 67 21.43 -6.94 12.54
C PRO A 67 21.17 -7.84 13.77
N GLU A 68 20.50 -7.28 14.79
CA GLU A 68 20.26 -7.98 16.04
C GLU A 68 19.29 -9.15 15.86
N TRP A 69 18.13 -8.93 15.27
CA TRP A 69 17.19 -10.03 15.07
C TRP A 69 17.65 -11.01 13.97
N ASN A 70 18.42 -10.59 12.95
CA ASN A 70 19.06 -11.51 12.00
C ASN A 70 20.05 -12.47 12.71
N ASP A 71 20.82 -11.99 13.68
CA ASP A 71 21.72 -12.86 14.45
C ASP A 71 20.92 -13.86 15.31
N LEU A 72 19.79 -13.44 15.86
CA LEU A 72 18.90 -14.33 16.62
C LEU A 72 18.26 -15.39 15.70
N VAL A 73 17.84 -15.03 14.50
CA VAL A 73 17.35 -15.99 13.48
C VAL A 73 18.43 -16.99 13.12
N ARG A 74 19.65 -16.54 12.84
CA ARG A 74 20.81 -17.41 12.58
C ARG A 74 21.04 -18.45 13.68
N GLN A 75 20.80 -18.06 14.93
CA GLN A 75 20.95 -18.93 16.10
C GLN A 75 19.72 -19.81 16.38
N GLY A 76 18.61 -19.64 15.66
CA GLY A 76 17.34 -20.32 15.91
C GLY A 76 16.60 -19.85 17.15
N LYS A 77 16.91 -18.65 17.65
CA LYS A 77 16.29 -18.03 18.83
C LYS A 77 15.05 -17.24 18.43
N TRP A 78 14.01 -17.94 18.05
CA TRP A 78 12.81 -17.36 17.43
C TRP A 78 12.03 -16.41 18.36
N GLU A 79 11.89 -16.75 19.62
CA GLU A 79 11.21 -15.89 20.61
C GLU A 79 11.97 -14.59 20.84
N ASP A 80 13.30 -14.67 21.00
CA ASP A 80 14.14 -13.48 21.17
C ASP A 80 14.12 -12.62 19.89
N ALA A 81 14.14 -13.24 18.71
CA ALA A 81 14.04 -12.54 17.42
C ALA A 81 12.70 -11.81 17.29
N TYR A 82 11.59 -12.46 17.64
CA TYR A 82 10.27 -11.84 17.67
C TYR A 82 10.20 -10.67 18.66
N ASN A 83 10.70 -10.85 19.88
CA ASN A 83 10.72 -9.79 20.87
C ASN A 83 11.55 -8.59 20.39
N ARG A 84 12.69 -8.84 19.74
CA ARG A 84 13.54 -7.77 19.19
C ARG A 84 12.87 -7.05 18.02
N LEU A 85 12.23 -7.77 17.11
CA LEU A 85 11.50 -7.21 15.98
C LEU A 85 10.30 -6.36 16.43
N SER A 86 9.55 -6.85 17.42
CA SER A 86 8.34 -6.19 17.95
C SER A 86 8.64 -4.87 18.69
N MET A 87 9.89 -4.61 19.05
CA MET A 87 10.28 -3.32 19.64
C MET A 87 10.11 -2.15 18.69
N THR A 88 10.23 -2.38 17.40
CA THR A 88 10.17 -1.36 16.35
C THR A 88 9.03 -1.55 15.35
N ASN A 89 8.44 -2.75 15.25
CA ASN A 89 7.40 -3.08 14.29
C ASN A 89 6.18 -3.73 14.96
N ASN A 90 5.02 -3.11 14.81
CA ASN A 90 3.77 -3.63 15.38
C ASN A 90 3.19 -4.79 14.56
N PHE A 91 3.39 -4.79 13.23
CA PHE A 91 2.73 -5.72 12.30
C PHE A 91 3.70 -6.34 11.30
N PRO A 92 4.68 -7.14 11.75
CA PRO A 92 5.68 -7.74 10.87
C PRO A 92 5.08 -8.69 9.82
N GLU A 93 3.91 -9.28 10.10
CA GLU A 93 3.17 -10.11 9.15
C GLU A 93 2.72 -9.35 7.91
N VAL A 94 2.53 -8.04 8.02
CA VAL A 94 2.17 -7.16 6.90
C VAL A 94 3.43 -6.67 6.20
N THR A 95 4.35 -6.05 6.93
CA THR A 95 5.57 -5.47 6.36
C THR A 95 6.48 -6.54 5.75
N GLY A 96 6.59 -7.70 6.37
CA GLY A 96 7.36 -8.83 5.84
C GLY A 96 6.87 -9.36 4.49
N ARG A 97 5.58 -9.11 4.14
CA ARG A 97 4.99 -9.55 2.87
C ARG A 97 4.98 -8.48 1.79
N ILE A 98 4.63 -7.25 2.14
CA ILE A 98 4.30 -6.21 1.15
C ILE A 98 5.21 -4.97 1.18
N CYS A 99 6.19 -4.90 2.10
CA CYS A 99 7.16 -3.81 2.10
C CYS A 99 8.10 -3.92 0.89
N PRO A 100 8.42 -2.79 0.21
CA PRO A 100 9.37 -2.77 -0.90
C PRO A 100 10.83 -3.03 -0.46
N ALA A 101 11.06 -3.34 0.82
CA ALA A 101 12.35 -3.71 1.38
C ALA A 101 13.47 -2.67 1.15
N LEU A 102 13.21 -1.38 1.44
CA LEU A 102 14.19 -0.30 1.37
C LEU A 102 15.49 -0.64 2.13
N CYS A 103 15.36 -1.37 3.23
CA CYS A 103 16.48 -1.87 4.03
C CYS A 103 17.42 -2.81 3.24
N GLU A 104 16.89 -3.63 2.35
CA GLU A 104 17.69 -4.52 1.50
C GLU A 104 18.50 -3.73 0.47
N GLN A 105 17.92 -2.67 -0.11
CA GLN A 105 18.64 -1.79 -1.02
C GLN A 105 19.74 -0.98 -0.33
N ALA A 106 19.61 -0.70 0.96
CA ALA A 106 20.61 -0.05 1.78
C ALA A 106 21.59 -1.03 2.45
N CYS A 107 21.41 -2.34 2.28
CA CYS A 107 22.31 -3.33 2.86
C CYS A 107 23.72 -3.21 2.27
N VAL A 108 24.76 -3.14 3.13
CA VAL A 108 26.17 -3.02 2.72
C VAL A 108 26.58 -4.20 1.82
N LEU A 109 26.08 -5.40 2.09
CA LEU A 109 26.33 -6.57 1.25
C LEU A 109 25.84 -6.36 -0.19
N GLY A 110 24.77 -5.59 -0.36
CA GLY A 110 24.17 -5.25 -1.66
C GLY A 110 25.06 -4.42 -2.60
N ILE A 111 26.23 -3.93 -2.14
CA ILE A 111 27.17 -3.19 -2.99
C ILE A 111 27.85 -4.15 -4.00
N HIS A 112 28.17 -5.37 -3.59
CA HIS A 112 28.94 -6.32 -4.39
C HIS A 112 28.29 -7.72 -4.55
N GLN A 113 27.24 -7.98 -3.80
CA GLN A 113 26.52 -9.27 -3.79
C GLN A 113 25.03 -9.02 -3.59
N PRO A 114 24.15 -10.00 -3.85
CA PRO A 114 22.74 -9.86 -3.46
C PRO A 114 22.62 -9.58 -1.95
N PRO A 115 21.78 -8.62 -1.54
CA PRO A 115 21.62 -8.23 -0.12
C PRO A 115 21.12 -9.41 0.74
N THR A 116 21.19 -9.26 2.06
CA THR A 116 20.53 -10.17 3.00
C THR A 116 19.01 -10.13 2.78
N MET A 117 18.32 -11.26 3.00
CA MET A 117 16.86 -11.39 2.81
C MET A 117 16.09 -10.81 4.01
N ILE A 118 16.25 -9.52 4.25
CA ILE A 118 15.76 -8.87 5.48
C ILE A 118 14.24 -8.99 5.60
N ARG A 119 13.51 -8.75 4.51
CA ARG A 119 12.05 -8.81 4.49
C ARG A 119 11.53 -10.24 4.74
N LEU A 120 12.17 -11.22 4.13
CA LEU A 120 11.76 -12.62 4.32
C LEU A 120 12.12 -13.14 5.72
N ASP A 121 13.28 -12.74 6.26
CA ASP A 121 13.64 -13.06 7.65
C ASP A 121 12.63 -12.44 8.63
N GLU A 122 12.18 -11.19 8.40
CA GLU A 122 11.11 -10.52 9.15
C GLU A 122 9.79 -11.31 9.10
N GLN A 123 9.37 -11.71 7.90
CA GLN A 123 8.18 -12.56 7.69
C GLN A 123 8.30 -13.88 8.43
N THR A 124 9.44 -14.55 8.32
CA THR A 124 9.64 -15.85 8.97
C THR A 124 9.62 -15.73 10.50
N ILE A 125 10.20 -14.67 11.05
CA ILE A 125 10.17 -14.42 12.50
C ILE A 125 8.72 -14.36 13.01
N ILE A 126 7.87 -13.58 12.35
CA ILE A 126 6.50 -13.41 12.83
C ILE A 126 5.63 -14.64 12.57
N ASP A 127 5.82 -15.34 11.45
CA ASP A 127 5.10 -16.58 11.18
C ASP A 127 5.45 -17.64 12.22
N GLN A 128 6.76 -17.84 12.52
CA GLN A 128 7.19 -18.73 13.59
C GLN A 128 6.67 -18.29 14.97
N ALA A 129 6.60 -16.99 15.24
CA ALA A 129 6.10 -16.50 16.51
C ALA A 129 4.61 -16.80 16.69
N TRP A 130 3.83 -16.77 15.64
CA TRP A 130 2.41 -17.20 15.68
C TRP A 130 2.29 -18.73 15.81
N ASP A 131 3.06 -19.50 15.06
CA ASP A 131 3.00 -20.97 15.05
C ASP A 131 3.44 -21.57 16.39
N LEU A 132 4.43 -20.95 17.03
CA LEU A 132 4.95 -21.36 18.33
C LEU A 132 4.27 -20.66 19.51
N ASP A 133 3.19 -19.91 19.25
CA ASP A 133 2.39 -19.22 20.25
C ASP A 133 3.19 -18.21 21.11
N TYR A 134 4.19 -17.54 20.52
CA TYR A 134 4.93 -16.45 21.19
C TYR A 134 4.18 -15.12 21.12
N VAL A 135 3.29 -14.95 20.15
CA VAL A 135 2.47 -13.73 20.04
C VAL A 135 1.32 -13.78 21.03
N LYS A 136 1.56 -13.23 22.21
CA LYS A 136 0.56 -13.12 23.29
C LYS A 136 -0.05 -11.72 23.32
N PRO A 137 -1.31 -11.58 23.77
CA PRO A 137 -1.84 -10.29 24.17
C PRO A 137 -1.00 -9.68 25.30
N LEU A 138 -0.72 -8.40 25.21
CA LEU A 138 0.02 -7.63 26.21
C LEU A 138 -0.89 -6.53 26.78
N PRO A 139 -1.88 -6.90 27.63
CA PRO A 139 -2.76 -5.92 28.25
C PRO A 139 -1.95 -5.01 29.18
N PRO A 140 -2.30 -3.75 29.34
CA PRO A 140 -1.60 -2.82 30.22
C PRO A 140 -1.70 -3.28 31.67
N GLN A 141 -0.60 -3.13 32.41
CA GLN A 141 -0.57 -3.45 33.86
C GLN A 141 -1.37 -2.43 34.70
N ARG A 142 -1.54 -1.22 34.19
CA ARG A 142 -2.26 -0.12 34.84
C ARG A 142 -2.95 0.75 33.79
N LEU A 143 -4.20 1.12 34.07
CA LEU A 143 -4.91 2.11 33.28
C LEU A 143 -4.55 3.55 33.71
N THR A 144 -4.58 4.47 32.76
CA THR A 144 -4.22 5.89 32.96
C THR A 144 -5.43 6.78 33.20
N ASP A 145 -6.64 6.25 33.20
CA ASP A 145 -7.90 6.99 33.22
C ASP A 145 -8.11 7.94 32.00
N GLN A 146 -7.23 7.88 31.00
CA GLN A 146 -7.35 8.65 29.77
C GLN A 146 -8.02 7.84 28.67
N THR A 147 -8.88 8.50 27.91
CA THR A 147 -9.64 7.91 26.81
C THR A 147 -9.17 8.47 25.47
N VAL A 148 -8.98 7.62 24.48
CA VAL A 148 -8.50 8.04 23.14
C VAL A 148 -9.39 7.45 22.05
N ALA A 149 -9.88 8.31 21.16
CA ALA A 149 -10.48 7.89 19.91
C ALA A 149 -9.42 7.83 18.80
N VAL A 150 -9.40 6.74 18.04
CA VAL A 150 -8.60 6.63 16.82
C VAL A 150 -9.55 6.54 15.64
N VAL A 151 -9.48 7.49 14.72
CA VAL A 151 -10.35 7.55 13.55
C VAL A 151 -9.61 6.99 12.34
N GLY A 152 -10.04 5.82 11.88
CA GLY A 152 -9.44 5.03 10.81
C GLY A 152 -8.64 3.84 11.33
N SER A 153 -8.90 2.66 10.76
CA SER A 153 -8.27 1.38 11.11
C SER A 153 -7.18 0.95 10.13
N GLY A 154 -6.65 1.86 9.34
CA GLY A 154 -5.48 1.57 8.50
C GLY A 154 -4.21 1.31 9.34
N PRO A 155 -3.06 1.02 8.69
CA PRO A 155 -1.83 0.66 9.40
C PRO A 155 -1.41 1.69 10.45
N ALA A 156 -1.55 2.97 10.18
CA ALA A 156 -1.21 4.05 11.11
C ALA A 156 -2.13 4.05 12.34
N GLY A 157 -3.44 3.96 12.11
CA GLY A 157 -4.44 3.93 13.20
C GLY A 157 -4.29 2.70 14.10
N LEU A 158 -4.09 1.53 13.49
CA LEU A 158 -3.88 0.28 14.26
C LEU A 158 -2.59 0.33 15.09
N ALA A 159 -1.49 0.86 14.52
CA ALA A 159 -0.23 0.98 15.26
C ALA A 159 -0.36 1.96 16.44
N ALA A 160 -1.00 3.10 16.24
CA ALA A 160 -1.29 4.06 17.30
C ALA A 160 -2.20 3.42 18.37
N ALA A 161 -3.29 2.78 17.96
CA ALA A 161 -4.23 2.14 18.89
C ALA A 161 -3.55 1.08 19.76
N GLN A 162 -2.73 0.20 19.18
CA GLN A 162 -2.02 -0.82 19.93
C GLN A 162 -1.06 -0.23 20.96
N GLN A 163 -0.26 0.77 20.56
CA GLN A 163 0.70 1.39 21.48
C GLN A 163 -0.02 2.15 22.60
N LEU A 164 -1.06 2.90 22.30
CA LEU A 164 -1.85 3.64 23.30
C LEU A 164 -2.55 2.67 24.27
N THR A 165 -3.12 1.56 23.77
CA THR A 165 -3.72 0.53 24.62
C THR A 165 -2.66 -0.05 25.57
N ARG A 166 -1.49 -0.44 25.07
CA ARG A 166 -0.38 -0.99 25.88
C ARG A 166 0.18 0.02 26.87
N ALA A 167 0.11 1.32 26.56
CA ALA A 167 0.48 2.40 27.49
C ALA A 167 -0.55 2.60 28.62
N GLY A 168 -1.71 1.95 28.55
CA GLY A 168 -2.73 1.97 29.59
C GLY A 168 -3.93 2.87 29.30
N HIS A 169 -4.01 3.47 28.11
CA HIS A 169 -5.16 4.29 27.73
C HIS A 169 -6.36 3.43 27.31
N THR A 170 -7.57 3.92 27.55
CA THR A 170 -8.79 3.32 27.00
C THR A 170 -8.96 3.76 25.55
N VAL A 171 -8.77 2.87 24.59
CA VAL A 171 -8.74 3.19 23.17
C VAL A 171 -9.94 2.62 22.44
N VAL A 172 -10.60 3.45 21.63
CA VAL A 172 -11.65 3.06 20.69
C VAL A 172 -11.25 3.45 19.27
N VAL A 173 -11.20 2.48 18.38
CA VAL A 173 -10.93 2.69 16.95
C VAL A 173 -12.27 2.73 16.20
N TYR A 174 -12.50 3.80 15.46
CA TYR A 174 -13.65 3.97 14.57
C TYR A 174 -13.26 3.73 13.12
N GLU A 175 -14.01 2.88 12.44
CA GLU A 175 -13.80 2.54 11.03
C GLU A 175 -15.12 2.66 10.26
N LYS A 176 -15.09 3.37 9.13
CA LYS A 176 -16.27 3.55 8.29
C LYS A 176 -16.64 2.30 7.50
N ASP A 177 -15.65 1.49 7.13
CA ASP A 177 -15.88 0.23 6.44
C ASP A 177 -16.42 -0.85 7.42
N ASP A 178 -16.95 -1.92 6.86
CA ASP A 178 -17.52 -3.04 7.61
C ASP A 178 -16.47 -3.92 8.31
N ALA A 179 -15.19 -3.80 7.94
CA ALA A 179 -14.10 -4.57 8.54
C ALA A 179 -12.83 -3.73 8.77
N ILE A 180 -12.08 -4.10 9.80
CA ILE A 180 -10.86 -3.44 10.24
C ILE A 180 -9.69 -3.73 9.29
N GLY A 181 -8.86 -2.71 9.02
CA GLY A 181 -7.60 -2.85 8.28
C GLY A 181 -7.36 -1.80 7.19
N GLY A 182 -8.34 -0.96 6.86
CA GLY A 182 -8.21 0.06 5.82
C GLY A 182 -7.75 -0.53 4.48
N LEU A 183 -6.72 0.04 3.85
CA LEU A 183 -6.20 -0.47 2.57
C LEU A 183 -5.51 -1.83 2.68
N MET A 184 -5.04 -2.26 3.84
CA MET A 184 -4.56 -3.63 4.03
C MET A 184 -5.71 -4.65 3.85
N ARG A 185 -6.93 -4.27 4.25
CA ARG A 185 -8.15 -5.09 4.09
C ARG A 185 -8.68 -5.02 2.66
N TYR A 186 -8.90 -3.81 2.15
CA TYR A 186 -9.68 -3.59 0.94
C TYR A 186 -8.90 -3.06 -0.26
N GLY A 187 -7.65 -2.59 -0.09
CA GLY A 187 -6.81 -2.11 -1.19
C GLY A 187 -5.87 -3.18 -1.73
N ILE A 188 -5.29 -4.01 -0.86
CA ILE A 188 -4.33 -5.05 -1.23
C ILE A 188 -5.08 -6.35 -1.51
N PRO A 189 -4.86 -7.01 -2.66
CA PRO A 189 -5.50 -8.29 -2.97
C PRO A 189 -5.13 -9.41 -1.97
N ASN A 190 -6.04 -10.39 -1.81
CA ASN A 190 -5.83 -11.49 -0.89
C ASN A 190 -4.61 -12.36 -1.24
N PHE A 191 -4.31 -12.52 -2.52
CA PHE A 191 -3.15 -13.28 -2.99
C PHE A 191 -1.78 -12.63 -2.69
N LYS A 192 -1.76 -11.38 -2.23
CA LYS A 192 -0.55 -10.68 -1.72
C LYS A 192 -0.54 -10.54 -0.20
N LEU A 193 -1.71 -10.44 0.42
CA LEU A 193 -1.86 -10.33 1.87
C LEU A 193 -3.17 -11.00 2.29
N GLU A 194 -3.09 -12.21 2.78
CA GLU A 194 -4.24 -12.96 3.25
C GLU A 194 -4.91 -12.28 4.45
N LYS A 195 -6.23 -12.11 4.38
CA LYS A 195 -6.98 -11.32 5.37
C LYS A 195 -7.05 -11.99 6.74
N GLY A 196 -6.88 -13.30 6.81
CA GLY A 196 -6.75 -14.04 8.06
C GLY A 196 -5.60 -13.54 8.96
N LEU A 197 -4.52 -13.01 8.35
CA LEU A 197 -3.41 -12.40 9.07
C LEU A 197 -3.85 -11.15 9.85
N LEU A 198 -4.68 -10.33 9.22
CA LEU A 198 -5.26 -9.14 9.88
C LEU A 198 -6.26 -9.53 10.96
N ASP A 199 -7.10 -10.53 10.69
CA ASP A 199 -8.14 -10.97 11.64
C ASP A 199 -7.53 -11.51 12.94
N ARG A 200 -6.47 -12.33 12.85
CA ARG A 200 -5.78 -12.82 14.05
C ARG A 200 -5.12 -11.68 14.83
N ARG A 201 -4.57 -10.67 14.16
CA ARG A 201 -3.95 -9.49 14.79
C ARG A 201 -5.00 -8.61 15.47
N VAL A 202 -6.12 -8.37 14.84
CA VAL A 202 -7.24 -7.60 15.43
C VAL A 202 -7.72 -8.29 16.70
N LYS A 203 -7.92 -9.62 16.68
CA LYS A 203 -8.29 -10.39 17.88
C LYS A 203 -7.26 -10.27 19.02
N GLN A 204 -5.98 -10.28 18.69
CA GLN A 204 -4.91 -10.09 19.68
C GLN A 204 -4.98 -8.68 20.30
N MET A 205 -5.23 -7.63 19.48
CA MET A 205 -5.40 -6.26 19.97
C MET A 205 -6.67 -6.10 20.83
N GLU A 206 -7.76 -6.77 20.47
CA GLU A 206 -8.97 -6.81 21.29
C GLU A 206 -8.71 -7.45 22.67
N ALA A 207 -7.93 -8.53 22.70
CA ALA A 207 -7.51 -9.18 23.93
C ALA A 207 -6.54 -8.30 24.77
N GLU A 208 -5.83 -7.36 24.17
CA GLU A 208 -5.05 -6.32 24.87
C GLU A 208 -5.94 -5.21 25.47
N GLY A 209 -7.17 -5.03 24.96
CA GLY A 209 -8.13 -4.05 25.45
C GLY A 209 -8.52 -2.97 24.44
N THR A 210 -7.97 -3.00 23.20
CA THR A 210 -8.41 -2.11 22.13
C THR A 210 -9.86 -2.43 21.72
N ARG A 211 -10.70 -1.42 21.60
CA ARG A 211 -12.09 -1.57 21.15
C ARG A 211 -12.25 -1.09 19.73
N PHE A 212 -12.99 -1.84 18.90
CA PHE A 212 -13.26 -1.49 17.50
C PHE A 212 -14.75 -1.21 17.27
N ARG A 213 -15.03 -0.22 16.42
CA ARG A 213 -16.36 0.18 15.96
C ARG A 213 -16.32 0.32 14.45
N THR A 214 -16.84 -0.68 13.74
CA THR A 214 -17.00 -0.68 12.27
C THR A 214 -18.35 -0.07 11.86
N ASN A 215 -18.48 0.29 10.58
CA ASN A 215 -19.66 0.96 10.02
C ASN A 215 -19.99 2.27 10.75
N VAL A 216 -18.97 3.03 11.17
CA VAL A 216 -19.12 4.34 11.81
C VAL A 216 -18.22 5.34 11.11
N GLU A 217 -18.81 6.24 10.35
CA GLU A 217 -18.13 7.33 9.67
C GLU A 217 -18.13 8.60 10.54
N ILE A 218 -16.96 8.95 11.05
CA ILE A 218 -16.81 10.20 11.83
C ILE A 218 -16.97 11.39 10.89
N GLY A 219 -17.74 12.37 11.36
CA GLY A 219 -18.19 13.52 10.57
C GLY A 219 -19.59 13.35 9.98
N LYS A 220 -20.12 12.11 9.93
CA LYS A 220 -21.49 11.80 9.50
C LYS A 220 -22.32 11.13 10.59
N ASP A 221 -21.91 9.97 11.08
CA ASP A 221 -22.64 9.23 12.12
C ASP A 221 -22.37 9.77 13.52
N ILE A 222 -21.16 10.22 13.76
CA ILE A 222 -20.73 10.94 14.98
C ILE A 222 -19.96 12.16 14.52
N THR A 223 -20.32 13.34 15.05
CA THR A 223 -19.62 14.58 14.70
C THR A 223 -18.22 14.61 15.29
N TRP A 224 -17.33 15.39 14.69
CA TRP A 224 -15.99 15.62 15.23
C TRP A 224 -16.03 16.34 16.59
N ASP A 225 -17.01 17.22 16.82
CA ASP A 225 -17.21 17.87 18.10
C ASP A 225 -17.67 16.89 19.19
N ASP A 226 -18.62 15.99 18.87
CA ASP A 226 -19.01 14.92 19.79
C ASP A 226 -17.83 14.01 20.19
N LEU A 227 -16.90 13.75 19.25
CA LEU A 227 -15.71 12.97 19.55
C LEU A 227 -14.78 13.70 20.52
N ARG A 228 -14.58 15.00 20.31
CA ARG A 228 -13.79 15.86 21.21
C ARG A 228 -14.36 15.92 22.62
N ASP A 229 -15.68 15.98 22.72
CA ASP A 229 -16.36 16.09 24.02
C ASP A 229 -16.35 14.78 24.81
N ARG A 230 -16.20 13.62 24.10
CA ARG A 230 -16.23 12.29 24.71
C ARG A 230 -14.86 11.72 25.06
N TYR A 231 -13.81 12.19 24.43
CA TYR A 231 -12.46 11.63 24.54
C TYR A 231 -11.45 12.71 24.95
N ASP A 232 -10.47 12.30 25.77
CA ASP A 232 -9.37 13.18 26.16
C ASP A 232 -8.43 13.50 24.99
N ALA A 233 -8.36 12.60 23.99
CA ALA A 233 -7.60 12.82 22.77
C ALA A 233 -8.22 12.12 21.57
N VAL A 234 -7.97 12.66 20.37
CA VAL A 234 -8.40 12.09 19.10
C VAL A 234 -7.18 11.95 18.16
N VAL A 235 -6.96 10.74 17.67
CA VAL A 235 -5.95 10.44 16.64
C VAL A 235 -6.64 10.33 15.28
N VAL A 236 -6.29 11.21 14.34
CA VAL A 236 -6.84 11.19 12.98
C VAL A 236 -5.92 10.37 12.07
N ALA A 237 -6.37 9.19 11.63
CA ALA A 237 -5.61 8.22 10.83
C ALA A 237 -6.40 7.75 9.60
N ILE A 238 -7.15 8.67 8.96
CA ILE A 238 -8.11 8.40 7.88
C ILE A 238 -7.47 8.05 6.52
N GLY A 239 -6.15 8.15 6.42
CA GLY A 239 -5.39 7.87 5.19
C GLY A 239 -5.61 8.93 4.10
N SER A 240 -4.85 8.82 3.00
CA SER A 240 -5.00 9.66 1.81
C SER A 240 -5.82 8.88 0.79
N ARG A 241 -7.13 9.14 0.71
CA ARG A 241 -8.06 8.37 -0.13
C ARG A 241 -8.67 9.17 -1.29
N VAL A 242 -8.43 10.48 -1.37
CA VAL A 242 -8.85 11.27 -2.54
C VAL A 242 -7.97 10.90 -3.72
N PRO A 243 -8.51 10.20 -4.74
CA PRO A 243 -7.69 9.74 -5.86
C PRO A 243 -7.30 10.92 -6.75
N ARG A 244 -6.14 10.81 -7.36
CA ARG A 244 -5.80 11.69 -8.49
C ARG A 244 -6.64 11.27 -9.68
N ASP A 245 -7.41 12.21 -10.22
CA ASP A 245 -8.24 11.97 -11.39
C ASP A 245 -7.56 12.45 -12.68
N MET A 246 -8.04 11.95 -13.80
CA MET A 246 -7.61 12.31 -15.13
C MET A 246 -8.62 13.27 -15.75
N LYS A 247 -8.19 14.52 -15.98
CA LYS A 247 -9.00 15.54 -16.62
C LYS A 247 -8.87 15.43 -18.15
N ILE A 248 -9.28 14.29 -18.69
CA ILE A 248 -9.31 14.06 -20.13
C ILE A 248 -10.74 13.79 -20.55
N PRO A 249 -11.06 14.11 -21.80
CA PRO A 249 -12.39 13.93 -22.34
C PRO A 249 -12.88 12.47 -22.20
N GLY A 250 -14.20 12.20 -21.90
CA GLY A 250 -14.80 10.89 -21.68
C GLY A 250 -14.62 10.30 -20.31
N ARG A 251 -14.04 11.06 -19.40
CA ARG A 251 -13.90 10.60 -18.01
C ARG A 251 -15.23 10.21 -17.35
N GLU A 252 -16.30 10.82 -17.82
CA GLU A 252 -17.68 10.58 -17.37
C GLU A 252 -18.32 9.31 -17.91
N LEU A 253 -17.72 8.63 -18.88
CA LEU A 253 -18.25 7.40 -19.46
C LEU A 253 -18.31 6.27 -18.42
N ASP A 254 -19.34 5.44 -18.52
CA ASP A 254 -19.47 4.24 -17.72
C ASP A 254 -18.38 3.22 -18.07
N GLY A 255 -17.94 2.44 -17.08
CA GLY A 255 -16.82 1.52 -17.21
C GLY A 255 -15.45 2.15 -16.88
N ILE A 256 -15.39 3.43 -16.46
CA ILE A 256 -14.17 4.11 -16.04
C ILE A 256 -14.21 4.34 -14.52
N HIS A 257 -13.40 3.59 -13.78
CA HIS A 257 -13.42 3.57 -12.32
C HIS A 257 -12.03 3.82 -11.73
N PHE A 258 -11.99 4.24 -10.48
CA PHE A 258 -10.75 4.24 -9.74
C PHE A 258 -10.38 2.82 -9.27
N ALA A 259 -9.09 2.55 -9.15
CA ALA A 259 -8.59 1.29 -8.62
C ALA A 259 -9.17 0.95 -7.23
N LEU A 260 -9.40 1.97 -6.39
CA LEU A 260 -10.00 1.79 -5.06
C LEU A 260 -11.54 1.67 -5.05
N ASP A 261 -12.19 1.66 -6.20
CA ASP A 261 -13.58 1.19 -6.33
C ASP A 261 -13.60 -0.30 -6.71
N PHE A 262 -12.64 -0.71 -7.55
CA PHE A 262 -12.52 -2.07 -8.07
C PHE A 262 -11.92 -3.08 -7.07
N LEU A 263 -10.78 -2.76 -6.45
CA LEU A 263 -10.06 -3.68 -5.55
C LEU A 263 -10.86 -4.03 -4.28
N PRO A 264 -11.53 -3.08 -3.60
CA PRO A 264 -12.41 -3.40 -2.49
C PRO A 264 -13.57 -4.31 -2.87
N ASP A 265 -14.19 -4.08 -4.03
CA ASP A 265 -15.28 -4.91 -4.52
C ASP A 265 -14.82 -6.35 -4.81
N ALA A 266 -13.63 -6.51 -5.41
CA ALA A 266 -13.02 -7.81 -5.61
C ALA A 266 -12.79 -8.55 -4.29
N THR A 267 -12.25 -7.86 -3.29
CA THR A 267 -12.03 -8.44 -1.95
C THR A 267 -13.36 -8.81 -1.27
N ARG A 268 -14.38 -7.95 -1.32
CA ARG A 268 -15.70 -8.24 -0.76
C ARG A 268 -16.32 -9.51 -1.36
N ARG A 269 -16.23 -9.68 -2.69
CA ARG A 269 -16.75 -10.89 -3.36
C ARG A 269 -16.06 -12.17 -2.88
N ILE A 270 -14.73 -12.15 -2.67
CA ILE A 270 -13.98 -13.32 -2.17
C ILE A 270 -14.52 -13.78 -0.81
N PHE A 271 -14.90 -12.83 0.05
CA PHE A 271 -15.43 -13.13 1.39
C PHE A 271 -16.96 -13.21 1.47
N GLY A 272 -17.67 -13.24 0.34
CA GLY A 272 -19.12 -13.32 0.28
C GLY A 272 -19.86 -12.07 0.78
N VAL A 273 -19.15 -10.94 0.84
CA VAL A 273 -19.71 -9.64 1.20
C VAL A 273 -20.18 -8.94 -0.09
N LYS A 274 -21.33 -8.27 -0.03
CA LYS A 274 -21.87 -7.55 -1.19
C LYS A 274 -20.91 -6.45 -1.63
N PRO A 275 -20.53 -6.37 -2.92
CA PRO A 275 -19.74 -5.27 -3.45
C PRO A 275 -20.51 -3.94 -3.40
N VAL A 276 -19.80 -2.82 -3.37
CA VAL A 276 -20.40 -1.47 -3.34
C VAL A 276 -20.75 -0.98 -4.74
N HIS A 277 -19.81 -1.11 -5.68
CA HIS A 277 -19.94 -0.61 -7.05
C HIS A 277 -20.25 -1.70 -8.08
N ASP A 278 -20.12 -2.96 -7.68
CA ASP A 278 -20.33 -4.15 -8.52
C ASP A 278 -19.45 -4.24 -9.78
N ILE A 279 -18.24 -3.68 -9.70
CA ILE A 279 -17.27 -3.65 -10.81
C ILE A 279 -16.63 -5.02 -10.98
N THR A 280 -16.57 -5.52 -12.23
CA THR A 280 -15.89 -6.79 -12.57
C THR A 280 -15.14 -6.69 -13.90
N ALA A 281 -14.00 -7.37 -13.97
CA ALA A 281 -13.17 -7.49 -15.16
C ALA A 281 -13.51 -8.72 -16.02
N LYS A 282 -14.47 -9.56 -15.57
CA LYS A 282 -14.82 -10.79 -16.28
C LYS A 282 -15.26 -10.53 -17.71
N ASP A 283 -14.66 -11.24 -18.66
CA ASP A 283 -14.95 -11.19 -20.09
C ASP A 283 -14.76 -9.79 -20.74
N LYS A 284 -13.92 -8.92 -20.11
CA LYS A 284 -13.68 -7.55 -20.57
C LYS A 284 -12.25 -7.35 -21.08
N HIS A 285 -12.10 -6.40 -22.00
CA HIS A 285 -10.83 -5.76 -22.34
C HIS A 285 -10.54 -4.70 -21.26
N VAL A 286 -9.47 -4.88 -20.47
CA VAL A 286 -9.18 -4.02 -19.31
C VAL A 286 -7.96 -3.16 -19.58
N ILE A 287 -8.09 -1.86 -19.35
CA ILE A 287 -6.95 -0.95 -19.33
C ILE A 287 -6.71 -0.47 -17.89
N VAL A 288 -5.49 -0.62 -17.40
CA VAL A 288 -5.05 -0.07 -16.13
C VAL A 288 -4.12 1.11 -16.39
N ILE A 289 -4.50 2.30 -15.92
CA ILE A 289 -3.70 3.51 -16.08
C ILE A 289 -2.89 3.73 -14.81
N GLY A 290 -1.56 3.56 -14.90
CA GLY A 290 -0.62 3.62 -13.80
C GLY A 290 -0.02 2.26 -13.46
N GLY A 291 1.30 2.11 -13.65
CA GLY A 291 2.04 0.84 -13.52
C GLY A 291 2.70 0.62 -12.15
N GLY A 292 2.30 1.33 -11.10
CA GLY A 292 2.78 1.11 -9.73
C GLY A 292 2.14 -0.10 -9.06
N ASP A 293 2.37 -0.28 -7.74
CA ASP A 293 1.85 -1.44 -6.98
C ASP A 293 0.33 -1.59 -7.10
N THR A 294 -0.42 -0.49 -7.01
CA THR A 294 -1.88 -0.49 -7.17
C THR A 294 -2.30 -0.95 -8.57
N GLY A 295 -1.57 -0.53 -9.62
CA GLY A 295 -1.82 -0.98 -10.99
C GLY A 295 -1.50 -2.47 -11.16
N SER A 296 -0.41 -2.95 -10.55
CA SER A 296 -0.08 -4.37 -10.50
C SER A 296 -1.14 -5.20 -9.77
N ASP A 297 -1.74 -4.63 -8.72
CA ASP A 297 -2.85 -5.26 -7.99
C ASP A 297 -4.12 -5.35 -8.86
N CYS A 298 -4.42 -4.29 -9.62
CA CYS A 298 -5.51 -4.30 -10.58
C CYS A 298 -5.28 -5.33 -11.70
N LEU A 299 -4.06 -5.45 -12.21
CA LEU A 299 -3.69 -6.46 -13.22
C LEU A 299 -3.96 -7.88 -12.70
N GLY A 300 -3.34 -8.27 -11.59
CA GLY A 300 -3.49 -9.62 -11.04
C GLY A 300 -4.92 -9.96 -10.64
N THR A 301 -5.67 -8.96 -10.16
CA THR A 301 -7.10 -9.10 -9.83
C THR A 301 -7.94 -9.30 -11.10
N SER A 302 -7.70 -8.53 -12.16
CA SER A 302 -8.42 -8.65 -13.42
C SER A 302 -8.19 -10.00 -14.09
N ILE A 303 -6.95 -10.50 -14.08
CA ILE A 303 -6.61 -11.84 -14.61
C ILE A 303 -7.41 -12.92 -13.86
N ARG A 304 -7.42 -12.89 -12.51
CA ARG A 304 -8.16 -13.86 -11.68
C ARG A 304 -9.68 -13.79 -11.87
N GLN A 305 -10.19 -12.63 -12.23
CA GLN A 305 -11.61 -12.47 -12.56
C GLN A 305 -11.96 -12.97 -13.98
N GLY A 306 -10.98 -13.33 -14.81
CA GLY A 306 -11.18 -13.83 -16.16
C GLY A 306 -11.36 -12.71 -17.20
N ALA A 307 -10.57 -11.64 -17.09
CA ALA A 307 -10.47 -10.63 -18.16
C ALA A 307 -10.04 -11.28 -19.50
N LYS A 308 -10.51 -10.76 -20.64
CA LYS A 308 -10.04 -11.22 -21.95
C LYS A 308 -8.57 -10.88 -22.17
N ASP A 309 -8.21 -9.67 -21.85
CA ASP A 309 -6.85 -9.14 -21.80
C ASP A 309 -6.75 -8.00 -20.80
N VAL A 310 -5.52 -7.66 -20.40
CA VAL A 310 -5.24 -6.53 -19.52
C VAL A 310 -4.03 -5.77 -20.06
N THR A 311 -4.21 -4.49 -20.34
CA THR A 311 -3.12 -3.58 -20.73
C THR A 311 -2.84 -2.58 -19.63
N VAL A 312 -1.59 -2.50 -19.16
CA VAL A 312 -1.15 -1.53 -18.16
C VAL A 312 -0.37 -0.41 -18.83
N LEU A 313 -0.83 0.82 -18.66
CA LEU A 313 -0.20 2.01 -19.23
C LEU A 313 0.65 2.71 -18.18
N GLN A 314 1.89 3.01 -18.52
CA GLN A 314 2.79 3.76 -17.67
C GLN A 314 3.40 4.95 -18.43
N ILE A 315 3.21 6.16 -17.89
CA ILE A 315 3.75 7.38 -18.49
C ILE A 315 5.29 7.41 -18.39
N MET A 316 5.86 6.85 -17.32
CA MET A 316 7.30 6.75 -17.13
C MET A 316 7.90 5.74 -18.11
N PRO A 317 9.16 5.92 -18.54
CA PRO A 317 9.90 4.88 -19.23
C PRO A 317 10.10 3.67 -18.29
N LYS A 318 10.39 2.51 -18.90
CA LYS A 318 10.72 1.31 -18.14
C LYS A 318 11.96 1.58 -17.28
N GLU A 319 11.88 1.20 -16.01
CA GLU A 319 12.97 1.38 -15.07
C GLU A 319 14.23 0.60 -15.52
N PRO A 320 15.43 1.08 -15.20
CA PRO A 320 16.67 0.37 -15.53
C PRO A 320 16.78 -0.95 -14.74
N SER A 321 17.42 -1.94 -15.33
CA SER A 321 17.64 -3.26 -14.69
C SER A 321 18.65 -3.24 -13.54
N SER A 322 19.47 -2.18 -13.47
CA SER A 322 20.49 -1.98 -12.44
C SER A 322 20.39 -0.58 -11.84
N ARG A 323 21.00 -0.39 -10.69
CA ARG A 323 21.06 0.91 -10.00
C ARG A 323 21.64 1.98 -10.91
N PRO A 324 20.93 3.08 -11.19
CA PRO A 324 21.44 4.17 -12.01
C PRO A 324 22.41 5.07 -11.21
N ASP A 325 23.33 5.73 -11.91
CA ASP A 325 24.38 6.57 -11.30
C ASP A 325 23.82 7.77 -10.50
N ASN A 326 22.65 8.27 -10.88
CA ASN A 326 21.96 9.36 -10.16
C ASN A 326 21.28 8.94 -8.86
N SER A 327 21.29 7.65 -8.53
CA SER A 327 20.79 7.09 -7.27
C SER A 327 21.86 6.24 -6.57
N PRO A 328 22.98 6.86 -6.13
CA PRO A 328 24.09 6.12 -5.54
C PRO A 328 23.67 5.41 -4.25
N TRP A 329 24.29 4.26 -3.95
CA TRP A 329 24.12 3.59 -2.66
C TRP A 329 24.50 4.56 -1.51
N PRO A 330 23.81 4.60 -0.38
CA PRO A 330 22.72 3.70 0.06
C PRO A 330 21.29 4.18 -0.26
N THR A 331 21.13 5.18 -1.12
CA THR A 331 19.79 5.70 -1.45
C THR A 331 18.92 4.66 -2.13
N PHE A 332 17.60 4.81 -1.99
CA PHE A 332 16.67 3.95 -2.71
C PHE A 332 16.76 4.21 -4.22
N ALA A 333 17.04 3.17 -4.99
CA ALA A 333 17.06 3.24 -6.44
C ALA A 333 15.83 2.54 -7.02
N ARG A 334 15.13 3.22 -7.91
CA ARG A 334 14.07 2.60 -8.70
C ARG A 334 14.72 1.76 -9.79
N THR A 335 14.61 0.46 -9.64
CA THR A 335 15.05 -0.52 -10.63
C THR A 335 13.87 -1.37 -11.05
N TYR A 336 13.89 -1.85 -12.29
CA TYR A 336 12.84 -2.73 -12.79
C TYR A 336 12.77 -4.01 -11.96
N GLN A 337 11.60 -4.26 -11.42
CA GLN A 337 11.27 -5.50 -10.71
C GLN A 337 9.97 -6.06 -11.32
N LYS A 338 10.04 -7.29 -11.79
CA LYS A 338 8.85 -8.01 -12.28
C LYS A 338 8.06 -8.50 -11.08
N THR A 339 6.82 -8.04 -10.94
CA THR A 339 5.92 -8.49 -9.87
C THR A 339 5.29 -9.84 -10.25
N SER A 340 4.77 -10.58 -9.26
CA SER A 340 4.02 -11.82 -9.51
C SER A 340 2.85 -11.61 -10.48
N SER A 341 2.12 -10.50 -10.35
CA SER A 341 1.04 -10.16 -11.28
C SER A 341 1.52 -9.94 -12.72
N MET A 342 2.72 -9.35 -12.91
CA MET A 342 3.32 -9.19 -14.24
C MET A 342 3.76 -10.52 -14.85
N GLU A 343 4.03 -11.54 -14.04
CA GLU A 343 4.34 -12.89 -14.51
C GLU A 343 3.08 -13.64 -14.95
N GLU A 344 1.95 -13.31 -14.33
CA GLU A 344 0.67 -13.94 -14.60
C GLU A 344 0.06 -13.55 -15.95
N GLY A 345 0.49 -12.44 -16.53
CA GLY A 345 0.05 -12.02 -17.87
C GLY A 345 -0.09 -10.51 -18.00
N GLY A 346 -0.83 -10.11 -19.03
CA GLY A 346 -1.03 -8.71 -19.38
C GLY A 346 0.12 -8.08 -20.16
N GLU A 347 -0.14 -6.92 -20.74
CA GLU A 347 0.82 -6.14 -21.51
C GLU A 347 1.14 -4.84 -20.77
N TYR A 348 2.43 -4.49 -20.66
CA TYR A 348 2.88 -3.20 -20.13
C TYR A 348 3.35 -2.30 -21.26
N ILE A 349 2.72 -1.15 -21.43
CA ILE A 349 3.09 -0.12 -22.40
C ILE A 349 3.68 1.07 -21.62
N TYR A 350 4.98 1.27 -21.78
CA TYR A 350 5.72 2.34 -21.14
C TYR A 350 5.77 3.60 -22.01
N SER A 351 6.13 4.73 -21.40
CA SER A 351 6.26 6.03 -22.09
C SER A 351 4.99 6.39 -22.88
N THR A 352 3.82 6.16 -22.28
CA THR A 352 2.53 6.36 -22.92
C THR A 352 1.61 7.19 -22.04
N ASP A 353 1.05 8.26 -22.58
CA ASP A 353 0.03 9.10 -21.93
C ASP A 353 -1.34 8.81 -22.49
N SER A 354 -2.35 8.88 -21.63
CA SER A 354 -3.75 8.77 -22.01
C SER A 354 -4.28 10.14 -22.43
N VAL A 355 -4.84 10.21 -23.61
CA VAL A 355 -5.26 11.50 -24.22
C VAL A 355 -6.78 11.64 -24.15
N ASN A 356 -7.49 10.53 -24.29
CA ASN A 356 -8.91 10.51 -24.54
C ASN A 356 -9.52 9.13 -24.29
N PHE A 357 -10.73 9.07 -23.74
CA PHE A 357 -11.54 7.86 -23.72
C PHE A 357 -12.46 7.83 -24.95
N GLU A 358 -12.77 6.68 -25.48
CA GLU A 358 -13.56 6.55 -26.70
C GLU A 358 -14.90 5.83 -26.49
N GLY A 359 -15.93 6.29 -27.19
CA GLY A 359 -17.31 5.81 -27.17
C GLY A 359 -17.98 5.91 -28.56
N THR A 360 -19.29 5.98 -28.80
CA THR A 360 -19.94 5.96 -30.13
C THR A 360 -20.10 7.32 -30.83
N GLU A 361 -20.36 7.33 -32.18
CA GLU A 361 -20.47 8.53 -33.02
C GLU A 361 -21.64 9.48 -32.65
N GLU A 362 -22.74 8.98 -32.05
CA GLU A 362 -23.90 9.82 -31.70
C GLU A 362 -23.66 10.78 -30.53
N GLU A 363 -22.73 10.50 -29.66
CA GLU A 363 -22.42 11.39 -28.53
C GLU A 363 -21.35 12.45 -28.82
N LYS A 364 -20.58 12.29 -29.91
CA LYS A 364 -19.68 13.35 -30.43
C LYS A 364 -20.40 14.67 -30.67
N ALA A 365 -21.70 14.60 -31.01
CA ALA A 365 -22.52 15.78 -31.31
C ALA A 365 -23.02 16.55 -30.07
N LYS A 366 -22.91 16.01 -28.86
CA LYS A 366 -23.45 16.62 -27.62
C LYS A 366 -22.43 17.34 -26.76
N VAL A 367 -21.14 17.17 -27.02
CA VAL A 367 -20.08 17.77 -26.20
C VAL A 367 -19.51 19.02 -26.89
N THR A 368 -19.86 20.18 -26.39
CA THR A 368 -19.23 21.46 -26.78
C THR A 368 -17.87 21.56 -26.08
N ILE A 369 -16.80 21.49 -26.88
CA ILE A 369 -15.41 21.53 -26.37
C ILE A 369 -14.98 22.98 -26.23
N ASP A 370 -14.48 23.34 -25.06
CA ASP A 370 -13.72 24.57 -24.87
C ASP A 370 -12.33 24.41 -25.48
N ASN A 371 -12.02 25.18 -26.51
CA ASN A 371 -10.89 25.04 -27.43
C ASN A 371 -9.51 25.42 -26.83
N SER A 372 -9.34 25.43 -25.52
CA SER A 372 -8.06 25.82 -24.89
C SER A 372 -7.10 24.64 -24.57
N THR A 373 -7.48 23.39 -24.87
CA THR A 373 -6.60 22.23 -24.67
C THR A 373 -6.77 21.23 -25.82
N THR A 374 -5.69 20.95 -26.53
CA THR A 374 -5.61 20.05 -27.68
C THR A 374 -5.98 18.61 -27.33
N ALA A 375 -7.24 18.22 -27.51
CA ALA A 375 -7.67 16.84 -27.55
C ALA A 375 -8.82 16.69 -28.53
N GLU A 376 -8.69 15.78 -29.50
CA GLU A 376 -9.72 15.47 -30.45
C GLU A 376 -10.54 14.27 -29.98
N GLY A 377 -11.85 14.43 -29.86
CA GLY A 377 -13.02 13.56 -30.01
C GLY A 377 -13.18 12.19 -29.34
N PHE A 378 -14.39 12.00 -28.83
CA PHE A 378 -14.91 10.84 -28.08
C PHE A 378 -15.73 9.87 -28.89
N VAL A 379 -15.86 8.61 -28.36
CA VAL A 379 -16.83 7.62 -28.85
C VAL A 379 -17.25 6.68 -27.70
N ALA A 380 -18.54 6.72 -27.28
CA ALA A 380 -19.18 5.73 -26.40
C ALA A 380 -20.12 4.82 -27.23
N ASP A 381 -20.52 3.66 -26.69
CA ASP A 381 -21.64 2.90 -27.28
C ASP A 381 -22.97 3.65 -27.07
N GLU A 382 -24.06 3.17 -27.68
CA GLU A 382 -25.40 3.78 -27.58
C GLU A 382 -25.91 3.93 -26.14
N ARG A 383 -25.20 3.39 -25.12
CA ARG A 383 -25.50 3.40 -23.69
C ARG A 383 -24.53 4.26 -22.87
N GLY A 384 -23.54 4.90 -23.50
CA GLY A 384 -22.53 5.71 -22.81
C GLY A 384 -21.42 4.92 -22.17
N HIS A 385 -21.18 3.66 -22.56
CA HIS A 385 -20.07 2.85 -22.09
C HIS A 385 -18.77 3.13 -22.84
N VAL A 386 -17.63 3.08 -22.12
CA VAL A 386 -16.30 3.15 -22.72
C VAL A 386 -16.07 1.96 -23.68
N THR A 387 -15.55 2.23 -24.88
CA THR A 387 -15.17 1.20 -25.86
C THR A 387 -13.69 1.27 -26.22
N GLY A 388 -12.99 2.31 -25.80
CA GLY A 388 -11.56 2.45 -26.04
C GLY A 388 -10.93 3.64 -25.34
N LEU A 389 -9.62 3.62 -25.32
CA LEU A 389 -8.78 4.70 -24.80
C LEU A 389 -7.79 5.15 -25.87
N LYS A 390 -7.83 6.42 -26.24
CA LYS A 390 -6.84 7.02 -27.12
C LYS A 390 -5.58 7.36 -26.34
N VAL A 391 -4.46 6.86 -26.80
CA VAL A 391 -3.15 7.02 -26.18
C VAL A 391 -2.14 7.62 -27.17
N VAL A 392 -1.10 8.24 -26.63
CA VAL A 392 0.00 8.82 -27.39
C VAL A 392 1.33 8.49 -26.72
N SER A 393 2.37 8.23 -27.49
CA SER A 393 3.72 8.05 -26.96
C SER A 393 4.28 9.36 -26.41
N VAL A 394 5.08 9.28 -25.33
CA VAL A 394 5.75 10.44 -24.75
C VAL A 394 7.26 10.22 -24.66
N ALA A 395 8.01 11.32 -24.74
CA ALA A 395 9.44 11.36 -24.49
C ALA A 395 9.74 12.31 -23.33
N PRO A 396 10.93 12.24 -22.68
CA PRO A 396 11.37 13.23 -21.70
C PRO A 396 11.28 14.64 -22.29
N GLY A 397 10.68 15.58 -21.58
CA GLY A 397 10.46 16.94 -22.04
C GLY A 397 11.60 17.88 -21.68
N GLU A 398 11.91 18.85 -22.54
CA GLU A 398 12.92 19.91 -22.25
C GLU A 398 12.41 20.92 -21.20
N ASN A 399 11.11 21.24 -21.21
CA ASN A 399 10.47 22.24 -20.36
C ASN A 399 9.39 21.68 -19.42
N GLY A 400 9.34 20.35 -19.25
CA GLY A 400 8.37 19.63 -18.42
C GLY A 400 8.76 18.15 -18.32
N PRO A 401 8.03 17.36 -17.51
CA PRO A 401 8.38 15.97 -17.32
C PRO A 401 8.31 15.15 -18.61
N PHE A 402 7.36 15.48 -19.51
CA PHE A 402 7.14 14.72 -20.74
C PHE A 402 6.65 15.61 -21.89
N THR A 403 7.00 15.22 -23.13
CA THR A 403 6.49 15.80 -24.38
C THR A 403 5.80 14.72 -25.18
N ARG A 404 4.54 14.95 -25.58
CA ARG A 404 3.77 14.07 -26.49
C ARG A 404 4.41 14.04 -27.85
N GLN A 405 4.43 12.86 -28.48
CA GLN A 405 4.97 12.64 -29.83
C GLN A 405 3.82 12.60 -30.85
N PRO A 406 3.57 13.68 -31.60
CA PRO A 406 2.49 13.71 -32.61
C PRO A 406 2.65 12.60 -33.66
N GLY A 407 1.54 12.02 -34.10
CA GLY A 407 1.54 10.94 -35.10
C GLY A 407 1.76 9.55 -34.50
N THR A 408 1.80 9.43 -33.17
CA THR A 408 1.88 8.13 -32.49
C THR A 408 0.58 7.77 -31.78
N GLU A 409 -0.49 8.55 -32.04
CA GLU A 409 -1.81 8.35 -31.48
C GLU A 409 -2.40 7.01 -31.96
N ARG A 410 -2.97 6.27 -31.03
CA ARG A 410 -3.67 5.02 -31.31
C ARG A 410 -4.79 4.80 -30.29
N VAL A 411 -5.78 4.02 -30.68
CA VAL A 411 -6.87 3.62 -29.81
C VAL A 411 -6.63 2.20 -29.33
N LEU A 412 -6.71 2.00 -28.03
CA LEU A 412 -6.69 0.68 -27.40
C LEU A 412 -8.13 0.30 -27.02
N PRO A 413 -8.62 -0.89 -27.37
CA PRO A 413 -9.97 -1.32 -26.99
C PRO A 413 -10.08 -1.44 -25.47
N ALA A 414 -11.22 -1.04 -24.89
CA ALA A 414 -11.47 -1.12 -23.45
C ALA A 414 -12.97 -1.24 -23.15
N ASP A 415 -13.33 -2.24 -22.38
CA ASP A 415 -14.66 -2.40 -21.77
C ASP A 415 -14.62 -1.99 -20.28
N LEU A 416 -13.41 -1.83 -19.71
CA LEU A 416 -13.16 -1.40 -18.33
C LEU A 416 -11.85 -0.64 -18.27
N VAL A 417 -11.87 0.54 -17.67
CA VAL A 417 -10.66 1.32 -17.40
C VAL A 417 -10.51 1.53 -15.90
N LEU A 418 -9.34 1.21 -15.37
CA LEU A 418 -9.00 1.34 -13.96
C LEU A 418 -7.90 2.40 -13.77
N ILE A 419 -8.25 3.50 -13.09
CA ILE A 419 -7.33 4.62 -12.84
C ILE A 419 -6.56 4.37 -11.53
N SER A 420 -5.23 4.23 -11.62
CA SER A 420 -4.33 3.94 -10.50
C SER A 420 -3.13 4.89 -10.44
N VAL A 421 -3.33 6.18 -10.71
CA VAL A 421 -2.27 7.21 -10.81
C VAL A 421 -1.94 7.91 -9.48
N GLY A 422 -2.31 7.30 -8.36
CA GLY A 422 -2.00 7.76 -7.01
C GLY A 422 -3.09 8.63 -6.38
N PHE A 423 -2.77 9.18 -5.21
CA PHE A 423 -3.70 9.94 -4.36
C PHE A 423 -3.18 11.35 -4.14
N LEU A 424 -4.09 12.27 -3.80
CA LEU A 424 -3.79 13.68 -3.55
C LEU A 424 -3.63 13.96 -2.05
N HIS A 425 -4.70 13.74 -1.29
CA HIS A 425 -4.79 14.08 0.13
C HIS A 425 -5.89 13.23 0.82
N PRO A 426 -6.03 13.32 2.15
CA PRO A 426 -7.19 12.78 2.86
C PRO A 426 -8.49 13.44 2.40
N ASP A 427 -9.60 12.72 2.56
CA ASP A 427 -10.91 13.35 2.52
C ASP A 427 -11.10 14.18 3.81
N THR A 428 -11.07 15.50 3.66
CA THR A 428 -11.12 16.45 4.77
C THR A 428 -12.42 17.25 4.80
N GLU A 429 -13.39 16.96 3.95
CA GLU A 429 -14.63 17.74 3.82
C GLU A 429 -15.34 17.86 5.18
N THR A 430 -15.67 16.75 5.81
CA THR A 430 -16.38 16.77 7.10
C THR A 430 -15.54 17.35 8.25
N ILE A 431 -14.21 17.26 8.16
CA ILE A 431 -13.32 17.86 9.17
C ILE A 431 -13.33 19.35 9.07
N LEU A 432 -13.24 19.92 7.87
CA LEU A 432 -13.25 21.37 7.64
C LEU A 432 -14.59 22.01 8.00
N ASP A 433 -15.69 21.30 7.76
CA ASP A 433 -17.04 21.78 8.09
C ASP A 433 -17.30 21.82 9.60
N GLN A 434 -16.68 20.95 10.37
CA GLN A 434 -16.98 20.76 11.79
C GLN A 434 -15.85 21.20 12.73
N LEU A 435 -14.62 21.35 12.24
CA LEU A 435 -13.47 21.75 13.03
C LEU A 435 -12.72 22.90 12.36
N PRO A 436 -12.28 23.92 13.14
CA PRO A 436 -11.49 25.03 12.63
C PRO A 436 -10.02 24.63 12.42
N VAL A 437 -9.78 23.69 11.51
CA VAL A 437 -8.43 23.27 11.13
C VAL A 437 -8.03 23.89 9.79
N GLU A 438 -6.74 24.15 9.62
CA GLU A 438 -6.19 24.67 8.38
C GLU A 438 -5.62 23.51 7.52
N LEU A 439 -5.59 23.72 6.21
CA LEU A 439 -4.92 22.80 5.28
C LEU A 439 -3.57 23.38 4.84
N ASP A 440 -2.62 22.50 4.58
CA ASP A 440 -1.39 22.84 3.89
C ASP A 440 -1.63 23.03 2.37
N LYS A 441 -0.59 23.47 1.64
CA LYS A 441 -0.67 23.70 0.18
C LYS A 441 -1.01 22.45 -0.64
N ARG A 442 -0.98 21.27 -0.03
CA ARG A 442 -1.27 19.98 -0.67
C ARG A 442 -2.64 19.42 -0.28
N GLY A 443 -3.45 20.19 0.49
CA GLY A 443 -4.75 19.74 0.96
C GLY A 443 -4.73 18.82 2.18
N ASN A 444 -3.60 18.71 2.86
CA ASN A 444 -3.51 17.94 4.11
C ASN A 444 -3.76 18.84 5.30
N ILE A 445 -4.24 18.27 6.41
CA ILE A 445 -4.43 19.02 7.67
C ILE A 445 -3.07 19.60 8.11
N ALA A 446 -3.01 20.92 8.26
CA ALA A 446 -1.80 21.62 8.69
C ALA A 446 -1.43 21.21 10.14
N ARG A 447 -0.15 21.02 10.39
CA ARG A 447 0.38 20.56 11.67
C ARG A 447 1.70 21.26 12.02
N ASN A 448 2.04 21.31 13.30
CA ASN A 448 3.35 21.71 13.77
C ASN A 448 4.35 20.53 13.76
N ASP A 449 5.59 20.78 14.18
CA ASP A 449 6.64 19.75 14.23
C ASP A 449 6.36 18.62 15.23
N LYS A 450 5.46 18.85 16.20
CA LYS A 450 4.97 17.83 17.14
C LYS A 450 3.72 17.10 16.63
N PHE A 451 3.36 17.29 15.36
CA PHE A 451 2.19 16.71 14.71
C PHE A 451 0.84 17.12 15.31
N ALA A 452 0.77 18.19 16.09
CA ALA A 452 -0.47 18.74 16.61
C ALA A 452 -1.03 19.82 15.67
N THR A 453 -2.35 19.93 15.56
CA THR A 453 -3.03 21.02 14.87
C THR A 453 -3.15 22.24 15.77
N SER A 454 -3.28 23.44 15.18
CA SER A 454 -2.85 24.68 15.80
C SER A 454 -3.79 25.34 16.81
N GLN A 455 -5.03 24.89 17.05
CA GLN A 455 -5.91 25.85 17.69
C GLN A 455 -6.70 25.50 18.94
N TYR A 456 -6.81 24.26 19.43
CA TYR A 456 -7.70 24.01 20.58
C TYR A 456 -7.25 22.97 21.62
N GLY A 457 -5.97 22.73 21.78
CA GLY A 457 -5.51 21.75 22.78
C GLY A 457 -5.82 20.28 22.40
N VAL A 458 -6.42 20.06 21.24
CA VAL A 458 -6.65 18.75 20.66
C VAL A 458 -5.45 18.41 19.78
N SER A 459 -4.67 17.43 20.17
CA SER A 459 -3.56 16.92 19.35
C SER A 459 -4.12 16.05 18.24
N PHE A 460 -4.35 16.62 17.06
CA PHE A 460 -4.51 15.80 15.86
C PHE A 460 -3.12 15.39 15.37
N SER A 461 -2.86 14.11 15.42
CA SER A 461 -1.60 13.58 14.95
C SER A 461 -1.77 13.11 13.52
N TYR A 462 -1.41 13.93 12.55
CA TYR A 462 -1.40 13.56 11.15
C TYR A 462 0.00 13.77 10.55
N LYS A 463 0.53 12.73 9.93
CA LYS A 463 1.78 12.82 9.18
C LYS A 463 1.52 12.44 7.73
N VAL A 464 1.69 13.41 6.83
CA VAL A 464 1.76 13.13 5.40
C VAL A 464 2.96 12.24 5.14
N GLN A 465 2.75 11.16 4.43
CA GLN A 465 3.85 10.37 3.90
C GLN A 465 4.61 11.25 2.90
N PRO A 466 5.87 11.65 3.17
CA PRO A 466 6.60 12.61 2.33
C PRO A 466 6.94 12.04 0.95
N SER A 467 6.94 10.73 0.83
CA SER A 467 7.13 9.97 -0.40
C SER A 467 6.33 8.66 -0.32
N PRO A 468 6.00 8.02 -1.44
CA PRO A 468 5.27 6.75 -1.46
C PRO A 468 6.19 5.58 -1.07
N ASP A 469 6.76 5.62 0.15
CA ASP A 469 7.71 4.63 0.64
C ASP A 469 7.03 3.38 1.21
N GLY A 470 5.76 3.18 0.85
CA GLY A 470 4.99 1.99 1.21
C GLY A 470 4.44 1.98 2.64
N LEU A 471 3.87 0.84 3.02
CA LEU A 471 3.18 0.66 4.31
C LEU A 471 4.09 0.77 5.53
N ALA A 472 5.38 0.45 5.41
CA ALA A 472 6.33 0.59 6.51
C ALA A 472 6.38 2.03 7.07
N GLN A 473 6.28 3.04 6.21
CA GLN A 473 6.23 4.43 6.65
C GLN A 473 4.90 4.77 7.34
N ALA A 474 3.78 4.20 6.88
CA ALA A 474 2.49 4.38 7.56
C ALA A 474 2.52 3.82 8.99
N PHE A 475 3.14 2.67 9.22
CA PHE A 475 3.34 2.12 10.56
C PHE A 475 4.24 3.00 11.43
N LYS A 476 5.32 3.57 10.87
CA LYS A 476 6.17 4.53 11.58
C LYS A 476 5.39 5.77 12.02
N ILE A 477 4.50 6.26 11.16
CA ILE A 477 3.61 7.39 11.48
C ILE A 477 2.76 7.04 12.70
N GLY A 478 2.08 5.89 12.70
CA GLY A 478 1.28 5.43 13.82
C GLY A 478 2.08 5.36 15.13
N ARG A 479 3.31 4.85 15.09
CA ARG A 479 4.19 4.79 16.28
C ARG A 479 4.68 6.15 16.78
N ALA A 480 4.91 7.11 15.91
CA ALA A 480 5.43 8.43 16.30
C ALA A 480 4.42 9.27 17.10
N HIS A 481 3.19 8.78 17.26
CA HIS A 481 2.10 9.49 17.91
C HIS A 481 1.74 8.94 19.31
N VAL A 482 2.51 7.98 19.79
CA VAL A 482 2.32 7.36 21.11
C VAL A 482 3.34 7.87 22.13
#